data_679043867ad36b14c8970ce7ecba6f10
#
_entry.id   679043867ad36b14c8970ce7ecba6f10
#
_cell.length_a   1.000
_cell.length_b   1.000
_cell.length_c   1.000
_cell.angle_alpha   90.00
_cell.angle_beta   90.00
_cell.angle_gamma   90.00
#
_symmetry.space_group_name_H-M   'P 1'
#
loop_
_entity.id
_entity.type
_entity.pdbx_description
1 polymer ?
#
loop_
_entity_poly.entity_id
_entity_poly.type
_entity_poly.pdbx_seq_one_letter_code
_entity_poly.pdbx_strand_id
1 'polypeptide(L)'
;MGIILAYAGLMEGKEVTWMPAYGPEQRGGTANVTVIVSDEKISSPILSKYDTAIVLNQPSLDKFQPKVKVGGDIIYDSFGILDKPTREDIEAYHIPAMETAAEMKMMKCFNMFVLGGLLKIHPIVSLESVMKALKKTLPERHHDLLPLNEQAILKGMEIISK
;
A
#
# COMPACT_ATOMS: atom_id res chain seq x y z
N MET A 1 2.75 -4.68 4.13
CA MET A 1 1.78 -4.39 3.05
C MET A 1 2.25 -4.97 1.71
N GLY A 2 3.29 -4.47 1.05
CA GLY A 2 3.68 -4.92 -0.31
C GLY A 2 3.89 -6.42 -0.49
N ILE A 3 4.52 -7.10 0.46
CA ILE A 3 4.70 -8.56 0.37
C ILE A 3 3.36 -9.32 0.45
N ILE A 4 2.40 -8.82 1.20
CA ILE A 4 1.06 -9.41 1.33
C ILE A 4 0.33 -9.29 -0.01
N LEU A 5 0.39 -8.10 -0.63
CA LEU A 5 -0.18 -7.86 -1.95
C LEU A 5 0.43 -8.79 -3.01
N ALA A 6 1.76 -8.95 -2.97
CA ALA A 6 2.47 -9.85 -3.87
C ALA A 6 2.00 -11.32 -3.71
N TYR A 7 1.92 -11.82 -2.47
CA TYR A 7 1.40 -13.17 -2.23
C TYR A 7 -0.06 -13.35 -2.62
N ALA A 8 -0.90 -12.33 -2.37
CA ALA A 8 -2.30 -12.37 -2.78
C ALA A 8 -2.43 -12.48 -4.31
N GLY A 9 -1.65 -11.71 -5.06
CA GLY A 9 -1.60 -11.80 -6.53
C GLY A 9 -1.16 -13.18 -7.02
N LEU A 10 -0.12 -13.76 -6.42
CA LEU A 10 0.32 -15.12 -6.75
C LEU A 10 -0.76 -16.16 -6.47
N MET A 11 -1.53 -16.03 -5.39
CA MET A 11 -2.62 -16.95 -5.07
C MET A 11 -3.78 -16.88 -6.07
N GLU A 12 -3.93 -15.77 -6.77
CA GLU A 12 -4.89 -15.58 -7.85
C GLU A 12 -4.35 -15.94 -9.25
N GLY A 13 -3.13 -16.49 -9.30
CA GLY A 13 -2.50 -16.91 -10.55
C GLY A 13 -1.95 -15.77 -11.39
N LYS A 14 -1.78 -14.57 -10.78
CA LYS A 14 -1.23 -13.41 -11.47
C LYS A 14 0.30 -13.45 -11.52
N GLU A 15 0.86 -12.78 -12.51
CA GLU A 15 2.29 -12.47 -12.57
C GLU A 15 2.60 -11.38 -11.53
N VAL A 16 3.65 -11.59 -10.73
CA VAL A 16 3.97 -10.68 -9.63
C VAL A 16 5.46 -10.44 -9.53
N THR A 17 5.85 -9.19 -9.30
CA THR A 17 7.19 -8.85 -8.81
C THR A 17 7.10 -8.07 -7.51
N TRP A 18 8.06 -8.30 -6.62
CA TRP A 18 8.20 -7.59 -5.36
C TRP A 18 9.66 -7.19 -5.18
N MET A 19 9.93 -5.88 -5.22
CA MET A 19 11.27 -5.32 -5.20
C MET A 19 11.39 -4.27 -4.09
N PRO A 20 11.87 -4.64 -2.90
CA PRO A 20 12.15 -3.69 -1.83
C PRO A 20 13.44 -2.93 -2.13
N ALA A 21 13.48 -1.65 -1.78
CA ALA A 21 14.66 -0.81 -1.85
C ALA A 21 14.88 -0.14 -0.49
N TYR A 22 16.05 -0.34 0.07
CA TYR A 22 16.48 0.23 1.36
C TYR A 22 17.69 1.13 1.15
N GLY A 23 17.75 2.23 1.90
CA GLY A 23 18.96 3.03 1.99
C GLY A 23 20.07 2.31 2.78
N PRO A 24 21.31 2.77 2.69
CA PRO A 24 22.44 2.21 3.46
C PRO A 24 22.35 2.51 4.96
N GLU A 25 21.46 3.41 5.36
CA GLU A 25 21.30 3.84 6.75
C GLU A 25 20.58 2.77 7.57
N GLN A 26 21.11 2.44 8.75
CA GLN A 26 20.51 1.46 9.67
C GLN A 26 19.21 1.96 10.33
N ARG A 27 19.05 3.28 10.48
CA ARG A 27 17.85 3.94 11.01
C ARG A 27 17.62 5.28 10.31
N GLY A 28 16.33 5.61 10.05
CA GLY A 28 15.94 6.88 9.42
C GLY A 28 16.21 6.96 7.92
N GLY A 29 16.71 5.88 7.31
CA GLY A 29 16.91 5.80 5.87
C GLY A 29 15.61 5.66 5.07
N THR A 30 15.71 5.93 3.78
CA THR A 30 14.58 5.76 2.86
C THR A 30 14.30 4.27 2.64
N ALA A 31 13.03 3.86 2.83
CA ALA A 31 12.57 2.53 2.52
C ALA A 31 11.35 2.63 1.58
N ASN A 32 11.38 1.90 0.49
CA ASN A 32 10.24 1.78 -0.41
C ASN A 32 10.18 0.37 -0.99
N VAL A 33 9.04 0.04 -1.56
CA VAL A 33 8.83 -1.23 -2.25
C VAL A 33 8.04 -0.99 -3.52
N THR A 34 8.49 -1.58 -4.61
CA THR A 34 7.74 -1.66 -5.86
C THR A 34 7.10 -3.04 -5.96
N VAL A 35 5.80 -3.07 -6.20
CA VAL A 35 5.04 -4.29 -6.44
C VAL A 35 4.35 -4.15 -7.79
N ILE A 36 4.51 -5.15 -8.65
CA ILE A 36 3.77 -5.27 -9.90
C ILE A 36 2.86 -6.49 -9.75
N VAL A 37 1.59 -6.31 -10.04
CA VAL A 37 0.61 -7.39 -10.14
C VAL A 37 -0.04 -7.28 -11.51
N SER A 38 0.05 -8.30 -12.34
CA SER A 38 -0.37 -8.26 -13.74
C SER A 38 -1.01 -9.59 -14.16
N ASP A 39 -1.96 -9.52 -15.06
CA ASP A 39 -2.50 -10.70 -15.75
C ASP A 39 -1.59 -11.12 -16.93
N GLU A 40 -0.67 -10.24 -17.33
CA GLU A 40 0.30 -10.48 -18.40
C GLU A 40 1.72 -10.66 -17.86
N LYS A 41 2.58 -11.32 -18.62
CA LYS A 41 3.99 -11.53 -18.25
C LYS A 41 4.72 -10.22 -18.00
N ILE A 42 5.43 -10.14 -16.88
CA ILE A 42 6.21 -8.97 -16.48
C ILE A 42 7.59 -9.08 -17.10
N SER A 43 7.92 -8.16 -18.00
CA SER A 43 9.21 -8.12 -18.68
C SER A 43 10.34 -7.54 -17.83
N SER A 44 10.04 -6.69 -16.86
CA SER A 44 11.02 -6.06 -15.96
C SER A 44 10.39 -5.68 -14.63
N PRO A 45 11.05 -5.96 -13.49
CA PRO A 45 10.63 -5.46 -12.18
C PRO A 45 10.99 -3.98 -11.96
N ILE A 46 11.82 -3.38 -12.83
CA ILE A 46 12.29 -2.00 -12.69
C ILE A 46 11.35 -1.09 -13.45
N LEU A 47 10.70 -0.19 -12.71
CA LEU A 47 9.77 0.80 -13.26
C LEU A 47 10.35 2.21 -13.15
N SER A 48 10.22 3.01 -14.21
CA SER A 48 10.50 4.44 -14.20
C SER A 48 9.26 5.28 -13.81
N LYS A 49 8.08 4.75 -14.03
CA LYS A 49 6.79 5.36 -13.74
C LYS A 49 5.87 4.33 -13.07
N TYR A 50 5.00 4.81 -12.19
CA TYR A 50 4.07 3.99 -11.41
C TYR A 50 2.63 4.32 -11.76
N ASP A 51 1.76 3.31 -11.76
CA ASP A 51 0.31 3.51 -11.90
C ASP A 51 -0.24 4.14 -10.62
N THR A 52 0.17 3.62 -9.46
CA THR A 52 -0.23 4.11 -8.14
C THR A 52 0.99 4.27 -7.24
N ALA A 53 1.10 5.40 -6.54
CA ALA A 53 2.07 5.62 -5.48
C ALA A 53 1.37 5.76 -4.13
N ILE A 54 1.82 5.01 -3.12
CA ILE A 54 1.37 5.16 -1.74
C ILE A 54 2.48 5.87 -0.97
N VAL A 55 2.17 7.04 -0.42
CA VAL A 55 3.13 7.91 0.27
C VAL A 55 2.63 8.25 1.67
N LEU A 56 3.50 8.09 2.66
CA LEU A 56 3.15 8.22 4.08
C LEU A 56 3.98 9.30 4.80
N ASN A 57 4.77 10.07 4.05
CA ASN A 57 5.52 11.23 4.54
C ASN A 57 5.88 12.17 3.40
N GLN A 58 6.22 13.42 3.75
CA GLN A 58 6.54 14.46 2.78
C GLN A 58 7.70 14.10 1.84
N PRO A 59 8.86 13.59 2.32
CA PRO A 59 9.94 13.21 1.41
C PRO A 59 9.56 12.14 0.39
N SER A 60 8.64 11.24 0.75
CA SER A 60 8.12 10.23 -0.20
C SER A 60 7.19 10.86 -1.23
N LEU A 61 6.35 11.82 -0.83
CA LEU A 61 5.50 12.57 -1.74
C LEU A 61 6.35 13.30 -2.79
N ASP A 62 7.34 14.07 -2.34
CA ASP A 62 8.24 14.85 -3.21
C ASP A 62 9.00 13.96 -4.20
N LYS A 63 9.44 12.78 -3.74
CA LYS A 63 10.21 11.83 -4.54
C LYS A 63 9.36 11.07 -5.56
N PHE A 64 8.14 10.65 -5.20
CA PHE A 64 7.35 9.71 -6.00
C PHE A 64 6.23 10.36 -6.80
N GLN A 65 5.69 11.51 -6.39
CA GLN A 65 4.67 12.22 -7.17
C GLN A 65 5.11 12.48 -8.62
N PRO A 66 6.35 12.94 -8.93
CA PRO A 66 6.79 13.15 -10.32
C PRO A 66 6.87 11.86 -11.15
N LYS A 67 6.89 10.71 -10.49
CA LYS A 67 7.02 9.38 -11.12
C LYS A 67 5.69 8.66 -11.30
N VAL A 68 4.58 9.23 -10.87
CA VAL A 68 3.26 8.70 -11.17
C VAL A 68 2.95 8.97 -12.65
N LYS A 69 2.38 7.99 -13.35
CA LYS A 69 1.92 8.14 -14.74
C LYS A 69 0.83 9.21 -14.82
N VAL A 70 0.69 9.85 -15.97
CA VAL A 70 -0.49 10.68 -16.26
C VAL A 70 -1.74 9.81 -16.19
N GLY A 71 -2.77 10.25 -15.48
CA GLY A 71 -3.97 9.48 -15.20
C GLY A 71 -3.79 8.38 -14.13
N GLY A 72 -2.62 8.32 -13.50
CA GLY A 72 -2.38 7.44 -12.35
C GLY A 72 -2.81 8.08 -11.04
N ASP A 73 -2.51 7.39 -9.93
CA ASP A 73 -3.02 7.74 -8.61
C ASP A 73 -1.92 7.95 -7.58
N ILE A 74 -2.22 8.77 -6.58
CA ILE A 74 -1.45 8.88 -5.36
C ILE A 74 -2.37 8.69 -4.15
N ILE A 75 -2.02 7.76 -3.26
CA ILE A 75 -2.69 7.57 -1.97
C ILE A 75 -1.77 8.13 -0.89
N TYR A 76 -2.29 9.03 -0.07
CA TYR A 76 -1.49 9.68 0.96
C TYR A 76 -2.21 9.78 2.30
N ASP A 77 -1.43 9.71 3.38
CA ASP A 77 -1.91 9.96 4.75
C ASP A 77 -1.43 11.37 5.18
N SER A 78 -2.36 12.20 5.62
CA SER A 78 -2.07 13.57 6.04
C SER A 78 -1.21 13.68 7.30
N PHE A 79 -1.10 12.62 8.12
CA PHE A 79 -0.31 12.68 9.35
C PHE A 79 1.18 13.01 9.13
N GLY A 80 1.76 12.52 8.04
CA GLY A 80 3.18 12.76 7.71
C GLY A 80 3.41 13.65 6.50
N ILE A 81 2.37 14.32 5.99
CA ILE A 81 2.39 15.11 4.76
C ILE A 81 1.84 16.50 5.04
N LEU A 82 2.67 17.52 4.87
CA LEU A 82 2.33 18.93 5.10
C LEU A 82 1.69 19.56 3.86
N ASP A 83 2.26 19.28 2.69
CA ASP A 83 1.79 19.80 1.41
C ASP A 83 1.03 18.71 0.66
N LYS A 84 -0.19 19.02 0.25
CA LYS A 84 -0.99 18.09 -0.56
C LYS A 84 -0.35 17.83 -1.93
N PRO A 85 -0.68 16.70 -2.58
CA PRO A 85 -0.30 16.47 -3.98
C PRO A 85 -0.71 17.65 -4.86
N THR A 86 0.20 18.11 -5.74
CA THR A 86 0.03 19.34 -6.54
C THR A 86 -0.21 19.10 -8.03
N ARG A 87 -0.04 17.84 -8.48
CA ARG A 87 -0.25 17.49 -9.90
C ARG A 87 -1.74 17.36 -10.20
N GLU A 88 -2.19 18.04 -11.26
CA GLU A 88 -3.58 18.03 -11.73
C GLU A 88 -3.86 16.90 -12.72
N ASP A 89 -2.84 16.24 -13.23
CA ASP A 89 -2.90 15.15 -14.21
C ASP A 89 -2.90 13.75 -13.58
N ILE A 90 -3.02 13.68 -12.24
CA ILE A 90 -3.15 12.45 -11.46
C ILE A 90 -4.29 12.56 -10.45
N GLU A 91 -4.83 11.44 -10.02
CA GLU A 91 -5.83 11.41 -8.96
C GLU A 91 -5.16 11.34 -7.58
N ALA A 92 -5.60 12.17 -6.65
CA ALA A 92 -5.09 12.17 -5.27
C ALA A 92 -6.15 11.68 -4.30
N TYR A 93 -5.84 10.61 -3.58
CA TYR A 93 -6.71 9.98 -2.58
C TYR A 93 -6.12 10.16 -1.18
N HIS A 94 -6.88 10.79 -0.32
CA HIS A 94 -6.55 10.94 1.08
C HIS A 94 -7.07 9.76 1.89
N ILE A 95 -6.21 9.21 2.77
CA ILE A 95 -6.61 8.19 3.72
C ILE A 95 -6.12 8.58 5.13
N PRO A 96 -7.01 8.90 6.09
CA PRO A 96 -6.64 9.24 7.47
C PRO A 96 -6.34 7.96 8.28
N ALA A 97 -5.40 7.15 7.77
CA ALA A 97 -5.13 5.82 8.32
C ALA A 97 -4.46 5.88 9.69
N MET A 98 -3.54 6.83 9.90
CA MET A 98 -2.84 6.99 11.18
C MET A 98 -3.78 7.43 12.29
N GLU A 99 -4.64 8.42 12.01
CA GLU A 99 -5.64 8.93 12.94
C GLU A 99 -6.63 7.82 13.30
N THR A 100 -7.22 7.16 12.30
CA THR A 100 -8.17 6.06 12.50
C THR A 100 -7.55 4.90 13.28
N ALA A 101 -6.30 4.53 12.96
CA ALA A 101 -5.58 3.47 13.68
C ALA A 101 -5.34 3.84 15.16
N ALA A 102 -5.09 5.11 15.46
CA ALA A 102 -4.93 5.59 16.83
C ALA A 102 -6.26 5.56 17.59
N GLU A 103 -7.34 6.06 17.01
CA GLU A 103 -8.69 6.05 17.60
C GLU A 103 -9.17 4.62 17.90
N MET A 104 -8.96 3.70 16.97
CA MET A 104 -9.32 2.29 17.12
C MET A 104 -8.33 1.50 17.98
N LYS A 105 -7.22 2.12 18.46
CA LYS A 105 -6.13 1.45 19.20
C LYS A 105 -5.47 0.30 18.41
N MET A 106 -5.41 0.44 17.09
CA MET A 106 -4.95 -0.56 16.14
C MET A 106 -3.67 -0.12 15.40
N MET A 107 -2.79 0.64 16.04
CA MET A 107 -1.56 1.19 15.44
C MET A 107 -0.67 0.12 14.77
N LYS A 108 -0.66 -1.11 15.30
CA LYS A 108 0.10 -2.24 14.71
C LYS A 108 -0.45 -2.68 13.34
N CYS A 109 -1.70 -2.35 13.06
CA CYS A 109 -2.39 -2.67 11.80
C CYS A 109 -2.48 -1.46 10.84
N PHE A 110 -1.79 -0.34 11.14
CA PHE A 110 -1.81 0.89 10.35
C PHE A 110 -1.67 0.64 8.84
N ASN A 111 -0.70 -0.17 8.45
CA ASN A 111 -0.45 -0.51 7.05
C ASN A 111 -1.59 -1.32 6.39
N MET A 112 -2.48 -1.93 7.16
CA MET A 112 -3.65 -2.65 6.64
C MET A 112 -4.80 -1.70 6.32
N PHE A 113 -4.96 -0.60 7.05
CA PHE A 113 -5.87 0.48 6.65
C PHE A 113 -5.49 1.03 5.27
N VAL A 114 -4.19 1.30 5.07
CA VAL A 114 -3.68 1.80 3.78
C VAL A 114 -3.89 0.78 2.67
N LEU A 115 -3.65 -0.52 2.94
CA LEU A 115 -3.92 -1.59 1.98
C LEU A 115 -5.41 -1.65 1.62
N GLY A 116 -6.30 -1.48 2.59
CA GLY A 116 -7.74 -1.42 2.37
C GLY A 116 -8.11 -0.27 1.43
N GLY A 117 -7.55 0.91 1.63
CA GLY A 117 -7.73 2.06 0.74
C GLY A 117 -7.31 1.75 -0.69
N LEU A 118 -6.13 1.12 -0.89
CA LEU A 118 -5.68 0.69 -2.22
C LEU A 118 -6.68 -0.26 -2.87
N LEU A 119 -7.14 -1.29 -2.14
CA LEU A 119 -8.07 -2.29 -2.68
C LEU A 119 -9.45 -1.72 -3.00
N LYS A 120 -9.86 -0.64 -2.33
CA LYS A 120 -11.10 0.09 -2.65
C LYS A 120 -11.01 0.80 -3.99
N ILE A 121 -9.87 1.44 -4.29
CA ILE A 121 -9.65 2.17 -5.54
C ILE A 121 -9.33 1.18 -6.67
N HIS A 122 -8.46 0.22 -6.38
CA HIS A 122 -8.00 -0.79 -7.32
C HIS A 122 -8.21 -2.19 -6.75
N PRO A 123 -9.31 -2.87 -7.11
CA PRO A 123 -9.59 -4.24 -6.68
C PRO A 123 -8.72 -5.26 -7.43
N ILE A 124 -7.39 -5.09 -7.36
CA ILE A 124 -6.40 -5.91 -8.08
C ILE A 124 -6.28 -7.34 -7.57
N VAL A 125 -6.66 -7.56 -6.31
CA VAL A 125 -6.78 -8.88 -5.67
C VAL A 125 -7.97 -8.86 -4.72
N SER A 126 -8.55 -10.04 -4.44
CA SER A 126 -9.66 -10.19 -3.50
C SER A 126 -9.22 -10.06 -2.04
N LEU A 127 -10.12 -9.63 -1.16
CA LEU A 127 -9.90 -9.63 0.28
C LEU A 127 -9.58 -11.04 0.80
N GLU A 128 -10.23 -12.07 0.26
CA GLU A 128 -9.98 -13.46 0.63
C GLU A 128 -8.52 -13.85 0.37
N SER A 129 -7.98 -13.51 -0.80
CA SER A 129 -6.58 -13.76 -1.15
C SER A 129 -5.61 -12.98 -0.28
N VAL A 130 -5.95 -11.74 0.10
CA VAL A 130 -5.17 -10.94 1.06
C VAL A 130 -5.15 -11.59 2.43
N MET A 131 -6.28 -12.10 2.94
CA MET A 131 -6.34 -12.77 4.22
C MET A 131 -5.57 -14.11 4.23
N LYS A 132 -5.62 -14.86 3.14
CA LYS A 132 -4.78 -16.05 2.95
C LYS A 132 -3.29 -15.70 2.94
N ALA A 133 -2.91 -14.62 2.24
CA ALA A 133 -1.54 -14.13 2.20
C ALA A 133 -1.05 -13.66 3.58
N LEU A 134 -1.89 -12.96 4.34
CA LEU A 134 -1.62 -12.59 5.72
C LEU A 134 -1.36 -13.82 6.60
N LYS A 135 -2.25 -14.81 6.55
CA LYS A 135 -2.07 -16.06 7.31
C LYS A 135 -0.77 -16.79 6.95
N LYS A 136 -0.37 -16.76 5.67
CA LYS A 136 0.88 -17.36 5.21
C LYS A 136 2.12 -16.59 5.67
N THR A 137 2.05 -15.26 5.74
CA THR A 137 3.21 -14.40 6.02
C THR A 137 3.40 -14.10 7.50
N LEU A 138 2.32 -14.15 8.29
CA LEU A 138 2.40 -13.95 9.73
C LEU A 138 2.84 -15.25 10.42
N PRO A 139 3.79 -15.18 11.38
CA PRO A 139 4.08 -16.30 12.25
C PRO A 139 2.82 -16.80 12.97
N GLU A 140 2.70 -18.11 13.20
CA GLU A 140 1.52 -18.72 13.84
C GLU A 140 1.15 -18.07 15.16
N ARG A 141 2.15 -17.67 15.96
CA ARG A 141 1.96 -16.96 17.24
C ARG A 141 1.26 -15.60 17.11
N HIS A 142 1.04 -15.10 15.89
CA HIS A 142 0.38 -13.83 15.58
C HIS A 142 -0.89 -14.01 14.76
N HIS A 143 -1.38 -15.23 14.60
CA HIS A 143 -2.63 -15.50 13.87
C HIS A 143 -3.88 -15.00 14.62
N ASP A 144 -3.77 -14.75 15.92
CA ASP A 144 -4.78 -14.05 16.73
C ASP A 144 -5.03 -12.60 16.23
N LEU A 145 -4.07 -12.02 15.51
CA LEU A 145 -4.20 -10.70 14.91
C LEU A 145 -4.91 -10.69 13.54
N LEU A 146 -5.19 -11.84 12.94
CA LEU A 146 -5.86 -11.91 11.63
C LEU A 146 -7.20 -11.18 11.61
N PRO A 147 -8.11 -11.34 12.59
CA PRO A 147 -9.38 -10.60 12.60
C PRO A 147 -9.19 -9.09 12.70
N LEU A 148 -8.18 -8.63 13.46
CA LEU A 148 -7.86 -7.20 13.57
C LEU A 148 -7.31 -6.63 12.26
N ASN A 149 -6.49 -7.40 11.54
CA ASN A 149 -5.99 -6.99 10.24
C ASN A 149 -7.12 -6.91 9.21
N GLU A 150 -8.05 -7.85 9.21
CA GLU A 150 -9.24 -7.83 8.35
C GLU A 150 -10.10 -6.59 8.64
N GLN A 151 -10.38 -6.31 9.91
CA GLN A 151 -11.11 -5.12 10.32
C GLN A 151 -10.42 -3.83 9.86
N ALA A 152 -9.09 -3.76 9.97
CA ALA A 152 -8.31 -2.62 9.50
C ALA A 152 -8.42 -2.43 7.99
N ILE A 153 -8.37 -3.53 7.19
CA ILE A 153 -8.53 -3.47 5.74
C ILE A 153 -9.93 -2.96 5.37
N LEU A 154 -10.97 -3.54 5.96
CA LEU A 154 -12.35 -3.13 5.71
C LEU A 154 -12.56 -1.66 6.06
N LYS A 155 -12.04 -1.21 7.21
CA LYS A 155 -12.11 0.19 7.62
C LYS A 155 -11.35 1.11 6.66
N GLY A 156 -10.18 0.69 6.18
CA GLY A 156 -9.41 1.42 5.16
C GLY A 156 -10.20 1.63 3.87
N MET A 157 -11.01 0.64 3.45
CA MET A 157 -11.90 0.78 2.29
C MET A 157 -13.01 1.82 2.50
N GLU A 158 -13.44 2.05 3.76
CA GLU A 158 -14.49 3.01 4.09
C GLU A 158 -13.97 4.45 4.17
N ILE A 159 -12.77 4.65 4.72
CA ILE A 159 -12.26 5.98 5.08
C ILE A 159 -11.49 6.69 3.97
N ILE A 160 -11.14 5.98 2.88
CA ILE A 160 -10.43 6.60 1.76
C ILE A 160 -11.37 7.50 0.95
N SER A 161 -10.89 8.67 0.56
CA SER A 161 -11.64 9.68 -0.18
C SER A 161 -10.76 10.39 -1.21
N LYS A 162 -11.36 11.02 -2.23
CA LYS A 162 -10.70 11.98 -3.11
C LYS A 162 -10.45 13.31 -2.40
#